data_d5cdeff3b35972d5085c684a66abd409
#
_entry.id   d5cdeff3b35972d5085c684a66abd409
#
_cell.length_a   1.000
_cell.length_b   1.000
_cell.length_c   1.000
_cell.angle_alpha   90.00
_cell.angle_beta   90.00
_cell.angle_gamma   90.00
#
_symmetry.space_group_name_H-M   'P 1'
#
loop_
_entity.id
_entity.type
_entity.pdbx_description
1 polymer ?
#
loop_
_entity_poly.entity_id
_entity_poly.type
_entity_poly.pdbx_seq_one_letter_code
_entity_poly.pdbx_strand_id
1 'polypeptide(L)'
;MPCGFLFSGGDRMEIQVHTDQRDYTVTVERGSLSKVRGIIGDDAHVFIVSDSGVPQKWKDILCGQFPDAHMHVFEQGEASKNIDVFREILEDMLACRISRNDILIALGGGVTGDLAGFAASAYMRGIRYVNIPTTSLSMIDSGIGGKTAIDLNGVKNCVGAFWQPYAVIVDPDILSTLPERHLNNGMAEAVKEGLIRDPALFALFEQDDWKDHLDEIITRCLVIKRDIVEQDERESGERKLLNFGHTFGHAYESWHGFGTCLHGECVAMGMMTVLNDPEIKIRLHNVLQRLQLPETCSADKEDIFRLVMNDKKADHGTVTIVQVDEIGNGHLETWSSEQIKERLEAI
;
A
#
# COMPACT_ATOMS: atom_id res chain seq x y z
N MET A 1 -14.18 -21.10 1.19
CA MET A 1 -15.52 -20.71 1.66
C MET A 1 -15.45 -19.24 2.01
N PRO A 2 -16.34 -18.38 1.51
CA PRO A 2 -16.33 -16.98 1.91
C PRO A 2 -16.75 -16.93 3.39
N CYS A 3 -15.82 -16.49 4.25
CA CYS A 3 -16.16 -16.16 5.63
C CYS A 3 -17.12 -14.97 5.59
N GLY A 4 -18.41 -15.22 5.86
CA GLY A 4 -19.39 -14.17 6.01
C GLY A 4 -19.09 -13.36 7.26
N PHE A 5 -18.32 -12.30 7.12
CA PHE A 5 -18.15 -11.31 8.16
C PHE A 5 -19.45 -10.52 8.27
N LEU A 6 -20.13 -10.60 9.42
CA LEU A 6 -21.16 -9.64 9.79
C LEU A 6 -20.47 -8.40 10.31
N PHE A 7 -20.33 -7.38 9.45
CA PHE A 7 -19.86 -6.07 9.87
C PHE A 7 -20.98 -5.34 10.62
N SER A 8 -20.86 -5.23 11.95
CA SER A 8 -21.58 -4.22 12.71
C SER A 8 -20.66 -3.01 12.81
N GLY A 9 -21.03 -1.90 12.18
CA GLY A 9 -20.19 -0.70 12.14
C GLY A 9 -19.77 -0.26 13.54
N GLY A 10 -18.46 -0.22 13.78
CA GLY A 10 -17.83 0.22 15.03
C GLY A 10 -17.16 -0.86 15.87
N ASP A 11 -17.21 -2.13 15.50
CA ASP A 11 -16.57 -3.21 16.25
C ASP A 11 -15.05 -3.27 15.90
N ARG A 12 -14.21 -3.49 16.93
CA ARG A 12 -12.79 -3.76 16.78
C ARG A 12 -12.59 -5.07 16.04
N MET A 13 -11.86 -5.04 14.92
CA MET A 13 -11.45 -6.21 14.17
C MET A 13 -9.96 -6.47 14.38
N GLU A 14 -9.59 -7.70 14.67
CA GLU A 14 -8.20 -8.15 14.77
C GLU A 14 -7.92 -9.20 13.70
N ILE A 15 -6.93 -8.91 12.84
CA ILE A 15 -6.46 -9.81 11.79
C ILE A 15 -5.08 -10.30 12.21
N GLN A 16 -4.93 -11.60 12.42
CA GLN A 16 -3.63 -12.21 12.67
C GLN A 16 -2.91 -12.42 11.34
N VAL A 17 -1.63 -12.09 11.30
CA VAL A 17 -0.75 -12.31 10.15
C VAL A 17 0.41 -13.17 10.59
N HIS A 18 0.59 -14.30 9.92
CA HIS A 18 1.64 -15.28 10.20
C HIS A 18 2.72 -15.23 9.13
N THR A 19 3.97 -14.98 9.52
CA THR A 19 5.09 -14.93 8.59
C THR A 19 6.31 -15.65 9.16
N ASP A 20 7.26 -16.01 8.30
CA ASP A 20 8.49 -16.68 8.70
C ASP A 20 9.31 -15.84 9.71
N GLN A 21 9.22 -14.51 9.59
CA GLN A 21 10.00 -13.61 10.45
C GLN A 21 9.31 -13.38 11.79
N ARG A 22 7.99 -13.19 11.78
CA ARG A 22 7.22 -12.80 12.98
C ARG A 22 5.72 -12.86 12.73
N ASP A 23 4.99 -13.35 13.72
CA ASP A 23 3.53 -13.13 13.76
C ASP A 23 3.23 -11.74 14.31
N TYR A 24 2.17 -11.10 13.78
CA TYR A 24 1.70 -9.82 14.27
C TYR A 24 0.19 -9.65 14.08
N THR A 25 -0.36 -8.68 14.80
CA THR A 25 -1.79 -8.35 14.72
C THR A 25 -1.99 -7.05 13.97
N VAL A 26 -2.95 -7.03 13.05
CA VAL A 26 -3.52 -5.82 12.47
C VAL A 26 -4.82 -5.52 13.19
N THR A 27 -4.90 -4.38 13.86
CA THR A 27 -6.11 -3.91 14.52
C THR A 27 -6.79 -2.88 13.63
N VAL A 28 -8.04 -3.11 13.25
CA VAL A 28 -8.89 -2.15 12.54
C VAL A 28 -9.99 -1.71 13.50
N GLU A 29 -9.94 -0.45 13.91
CA GLU A 29 -10.91 0.10 14.87
C GLU A 29 -10.93 1.64 14.77
N ARG A 30 -12.13 2.24 14.64
CA ARG A 30 -12.28 3.69 14.70
C ARG A 30 -11.88 4.22 16.07
N GLY A 31 -11.08 5.30 16.10
CA GLY A 31 -10.53 5.88 17.31
C GLY A 31 -9.37 5.09 17.93
N SER A 32 -8.85 4.05 17.26
CA SER A 32 -7.73 3.24 17.76
C SER A 32 -6.42 4.03 17.90
N LEU A 33 -6.25 5.12 17.15
CA LEU A 33 -5.10 6.01 17.31
C LEU A 33 -4.98 6.55 18.75
N SER A 34 -6.10 6.76 19.45
CA SER A 34 -6.10 7.19 20.85
C SER A 34 -5.76 6.08 21.87
N LYS A 35 -5.66 4.83 21.41
CA LYS A 35 -5.46 3.62 22.23
C LYS A 35 -4.12 2.93 21.98
N VAL A 36 -3.23 3.53 21.20
CA VAL A 36 -1.96 2.93 20.77
C VAL A 36 -1.15 2.44 21.95
N ARG A 37 -1.02 3.25 23.02
CA ARG A 37 -0.27 2.87 24.22
C ARG A 37 -0.78 1.56 24.85
N GLY A 38 -2.08 1.41 24.99
CA GLY A 38 -2.68 0.18 25.51
C GLY A 38 -2.49 -1.03 24.59
N ILE A 39 -2.39 -0.82 23.27
CA ILE A 39 -2.18 -1.90 22.27
C ILE A 39 -0.73 -2.40 22.30
N ILE A 40 0.25 -1.49 22.42
CA ILE A 40 1.68 -1.85 22.35
C ILE A 40 2.32 -2.10 23.70
N GLY A 41 1.64 -1.77 24.78
CA GLY A 41 2.09 -1.92 26.18
C GLY A 41 2.41 -0.59 26.86
N ASP A 42 1.99 -0.45 28.10
CA ASP A 42 2.06 0.81 28.86
C ASP A 42 3.48 1.31 29.17
N ASP A 43 4.45 0.40 29.26
CA ASP A 43 5.86 0.71 29.57
C ASP A 43 6.72 0.93 28.31
N ALA A 44 6.11 1.02 27.12
CA ALA A 44 6.86 1.17 25.88
C ALA A 44 7.52 2.55 25.79
N HIS A 45 8.86 2.58 25.64
CA HIS A 45 9.58 3.76 25.21
C HIS A 45 9.56 3.81 23.67
N VAL A 46 9.17 4.94 23.09
CA VAL A 46 8.89 5.04 21.66
C VAL A 46 9.63 6.19 21.00
N PHE A 47 9.99 5.99 19.74
CA PHE A 47 10.42 7.01 18.80
C PHE A 47 9.40 7.05 17.66
N ILE A 48 8.95 8.23 17.28
CA ILE A 48 7.90 8.40 16.27
C ILE A 48 8.51 8.96 15.00
N VAL A 49 8.15 8.40 13.85
CA VAL A 49 8.46 8.94 12.52
C VAL A 49 7.16 9.32 11.83
N SER A 50 7.09 10.53 11.32
CA SER A 50 5.94 11.03 10.58
C SER A 50 6.40 11.95 9.44
N ASP A 51 5.47 12.40 8.60
CA ASP A 51 5.74 13.38 7.55
C ASP A 51 4.92 14.67 7.73
N SER A 52 5.30 15.72 6.98
CA SER A 52 4.66 17.04 7.06
C SER A 52 3.20 17.03 6.58
N GLY A 53 2.79 16.05 5.77
CA GLY A 53 1.43 15.91 5.25
C GLY A 53 0.43 15.33 6.26
N VAL A 54 0.89 14.64 7.30
CA VAL A 54 0.00 14.16 8.36
C VAL A 54 -0.50 15.36 9.18
N PRO A 55 -1.84 15.56 9.30
CA PRO A 55 -2.39 16.67 10.08
C PRO A 55 -1.96 16.66 11.54
N GLN A 56 -1.66 17.85 12.09
CA GLN A 56 -1.13 18.01 13.43
C GLN A 56 -2.02 17.35 14.51
N LYS A 57 -3.35 17.39 14.33
CA LYS A 57 -4.28 16.77 15.28
C LYS A 57 -4.01 15.28 15.51
N TRP A 58 -3.59 14.52 14.49
CA TRP A 58 -3.29 13.10 14.61
C TRP A 58 -1.95 12.86 15.30
N LYS A 59 -0.96 13.72 15.02
CA LYS A 59 0.32 13.73 15.73
C LYS A 59 0.12 14.03 17.21
N ASP A 60 -0.71 15.00 17.55
CA ASP A 60 -1.01 15.39 18.93
C ASP A 60 -1.71 14.27 19.71
N ILE A 61 -2.67 13.56 19.08
CA ILE A 61 -3.35 12.41 19.70
C ILE A 61 -2.35 11.29 20.04
N LEU A 62 -1.41 11.02 19.14
CA LEU A 62 -0.40 9.99 19.37
C LEU A 62 0.61 10.45 20.45
N CYS A 63 1.19 11.64 20.29
CA CYS A 63 2.16 12.19 21.24
C CYS A 63 1.60 12.34 22.66
N GLY A 64 0.31 12.67 22.78
CA GLY A 64 -0.35 12.78 24.09
C GLY A 64 -0.33 11.50 24.92
N GLN A 65 -0.15 10.34 24.27
CA GLN A 65 -0.02 9.05 24.94
C GLN A 65 1.44 8.76 25.36
N PHE A 66 2.41 9.43 24.75
CA PHE A 66 3.85 9.21 24.94
C PHE A 66 4.57 10.54 25.17
N PRO A 67 4.43 11.17 26.33
CA PRO A 67 4.92 12.54 26.58
C PRO A 67 6.45 12.68 26.45
N ASP A 68 7.18 11.59 26.63
CA ASP A 68 8.65 11.58 26.52
C ASP A 68 9.14 11.13 25.12
N ALA A 69 8.22 10.85 24.18
CA ALA A 69 8.59 10.42 22.84
C ALA A 69 9.16 11.59 22.01
N HIS A 70 10.23 11.32 21.29
CA HIS A 70 10.67 12.20 20.21
C HIS A 70 9.95 11.86 18.91
N MET A 71 9.59 12.88 18.14
CA MET A 71 9.00 12.72 16.81
C MET A 71 9.91 13.35 15.76
N HIS A 72 10.42 12.53 14.85
CA HIS A 72 11.06 12.97 13.61
C HIS A 72 10.00 13.23 12.54
N VAL A 73 9.98 14.42 11.96
CA VAL A 73 9.04 14.79 10.90
C VAL A 73 9.83 15.24 9.67
N PHE A 74 9.69 14.50 8.58
CA PHE A 74 10.30 14.83 7.29
C PHE A 74 9.26 15.43 6.32
N GLU A 75 9.71 15.99 5.19
CA GLU A 75 8.82 16.57 4.18
C GLU A 75 8.05 15.46 3.45
N GLN A 76 6.72 15.64 3.27
CA GLN A 76 5.86 14.67 2.62
C GLN A 76 6.27 14.40 1.17
N GLY A 77 6.00 13.20 0.69
CA GLY A 77 6.13 12.81 -0.72
C GLY A 77 7.31 11.90 -1.02
N GLU A 78 7.27 11.28 -2.20
CA GLU A 78 8.24 10.27 -2.64
C GLU A 78 9.67 10.81 -2.69
N ALA A 79 9.87 12.11 -2.93
CA ALA A 79 11.19 12.74 -2.94
C ALA A 79 11.96 12.57 -1.61
N SER A 80 11.26 12.40 -0.51
CA SER A 80 11.85 12.16 0.82
C SER A 80 12.24 10.70 1.06
N LYS A 81 11.84 9.77 0.19
CA LYS A 81 12.13 8.34 0.31
C LYS A 81 13.55 8.01 -0.17
N ASN A 82 14.54 8.60 0.46
CA ASN A 82 15.94 8.57 0.02
C ASN A 82 16.91 8.28 1.18
N ILE A 83 18.18 8.11 0.83
CA ILE A 83 19.25 7.76 1.78
C ILE A 83 19.52 8.89 2.81
N ASP A 84 19.30 10.14 2.46
CA ASP A 84 19.59 11.27 3.35
C ASP A 84 18.56 11.35 4.46
N VAL A 85 17.26 11.29 4.15
CA VAL A 85 16.19 11.23 5.17
C VAL A 85 16.31 9.96 6.01
N PHE A 86 16.61 8.82 5.40
CA PHE A 86 16.88 7.59 6.14
C PHE A 86 18.02 7.77 7.16
N ARG A 87 19.12 8.41 6.77
CA ARG A 87 20.25 8.71 7.66
C ARG A 87 19.82 9.65 8.78
N GLU A 88 19.06 10.71 8.50
CA GLU A 88 18.56 11.67 9.49
C GLU A 88 17.73 10.97 10.56
N ILE A 89 16.83 10.07 10.17
CA ILE A 89 16.03 9.26 11.10
C ILE A 89 16.97 8.46 12.05
N LEU A 90 17.99 7.78 11.51
CA LEU A 90 18.92 6.99 12.33
C LEU A 90 19.76 7.86 13.26
N GLU A 91 20.20 9.04 12.82
CA GLU A 91 20.96 10.00 13.62
C GLU A 91 20.10 10.53 14.80
N ASP A 92 18.84 10.85 14.56
CA ASP A 92 17.89 11.29 15.60
C ASP A 92 17.59 10.18 16.59
N MET A 93 17.38 8.95 16.13
CA MET A 93 17.20 7.78 17.02
C MET A 93 18.41 7.60 17.92
N LEU A 94 19.63 7.77 17.39
CA LEU A 94 20.87 7.68 18.16
C LEU A 94 20.98 8.82 19.17
N ALA A 95 20.68 10.05 18.77
CA ALA A 95 20.69 11.23 19.65
C ALA A 95 19.68 11.08 20.80
N CYS A 96 18.52 10.50 20.55
CA CYS A 96 17.48 10.18 21.54
C CYS A 96 17.81 8.93 22.37
N ARG A 97 18.95 8.27 22.13
CA ARG A 97 19.40 7.06 22.84
C ARG A 97 18.39 5.91 22.77
N ILE A 98 17.72 5.78 21.63
CA ILE A 98 16.80 4.66 21.39
C ILE A 98 17.58 3.35 21.51
N SER A 99 17.02 2.42 22.28
CA SER A 99 17.63 1.13 22.58
C SER A 99 16.99 0.01 21.74
N ARG A 100 17.59 -1.20 21.79
CA ARG A 100 17.05 -2.37 21.10
C ARG A 100 15.66 -2.79 21.57
N ASN A 101 15.29 -2.45 22.80
CA ASN A 101 14.02 -2.84 23.39
C ASN A 101 12.89 -1.82 23.14
N ASP A 102 13.24 -0.65 22.62
CA ASP A 102 12.29 0.41 22.33
C ASP A 102 11.52 0.12 21.02
N ILE A 103 10.53 0.94 20.74
CA ILE A 103 9.64 0.77 19.59
C ILE A 103 9.72 2.01 18.70
N LEU A 104 9.90 1.80 17.40
CA LEU A 104 9.69 2.84 16.41
C LEU A 104 8.22 2.81 15.97
N ILE A 105 7.53 3.96 16.00
CA ILE A 105 6.16 4.11 15.49
C ILE A 105 6.21 4.91 14.18
N ALA A 106 5.71 4.34 13.10
CA ALA A 106 5.47 5.03 11.85
C ALA A 106 4.04 5.56 11.82
N LEU A 107 3.85 6.88 11.75
CA LEU A 107 2.54 7.53 11.60
C LEU A 107 2.51 8.26 10.26
N GLY A 108 1.98 7.64 9.21
CA GLY A 108 1.99 8.26 7.89
C GLY A 108 1.49 7.37 6.76
N GLY A 109 1.70 7.83 5.53
CA GLY A 109 1.44 7.06 4.32
C GLY A 109 2.50 5.99 4.04
N GLY A 110 2.47 5.41 2.83
CA GLY A 110 3.41 4.38 2.41
C GLY A 110 4.88 4.81 2.50
N VAL A 111 5.21 6.05 2.14
CA VAL A 111 6.58 6.59 2.25
C VAL A 111 7.07 6.55 3.69
N THR A 112 6.24 6.98 4.64
CA THR A 112 6.58 6.95 6.07
C THR A 112 6.75 5.52 6.58
N GLY A 113 5.84 4.61 6.20
CA GLY A 113 5.92 3.20 6.58
C GLY A 113 7.20 2.52 6.06
N ASP A 114 7.56 2.78 4.81
CA ASP A 114 8.75 2.23 4.17
C ASP A 114 10.05 2.76 4.80
N LEU A 115 10.18 4.08 4.97
CA LEU A 115 11.35 4.71 5.61
C LEU A 115 11.52 4.26 7.05
N ALA A 116 10.45 4.32 7.86
CA ALA A 116 10.49 3.95 9.26
C ALA A 116 10.74 2.44 9.45
N GLY A 117 10.06 1.61 8.65
CA GLY A 117 10.28 0.16 8.68
C GLY A 117 11.70 -0.23 8.29
N PHE A 118 12.27 0.42 7.26
CA PHE A 118 13.66 0.20 6.87
C PHE A 118 14.64 0.72 7.94
N ALA A 119 14.38 1.88 8.54
CA ALA A 119 15.17 2.39 9.66
C ALA A 119 15.12 1.40 10.84
N ALA A 120 13.95 0.88 11.19
CA ALA A 120 13.81 -0.13 12.23
C ALA A 120 14.57 -1.42 11.92
N SER A 121 14.61 -1.85 10.66
CA SER A 121 15.35 -3.04 10.24
C SER A 121 16.86 -2.90 10.39
N ALA A 122 17.39 -1.70 10.15
CA ALA A 122 18.82 -1.41 10.15
C ALA A 122 19.34 -1.00 11.54
N TYR A 123 18.57 -0.21 12.30
CA TYR A 123 18.98 0.32 13.60
C TYR A 123 19.19 -0.80 14.61
N MET A 124 20.35 -0.81 15.29
CA MET A 124 20.74 -1.84 16.27
C MET A 124 20.60 -3.30 15.76
N ARG A 125 20.65 -3.52 14.43
CA ARG A 125 20.43 -4.78 13.71
C ARG A 125 18.98 -5.30 13.83
N GLY A 126 18.03 -4.38 13.97
CA GLY A 126 16.61 -4.66 14.03
C GLY A 126 15.99 -4.33 15.37
N ILE A 127 15.01 -3.42 15.34
CA ILE A 127 14.14 -3.10 16.47
C ILE A 127 12.68 -3.32 16.09
N ARG A 128 11.81 -3.37 17.09
CA ARG A 128 10.37 -3.44 16.85
C ARG A 128 9.88 -2.16 16.20
N TYR A 129 8.96 -2.28 15.21
CA TYR A 129 8.23 -1.11 14.74
C TYR A 129 6.73 -1.37 14.66
N VAL A 130 5.95 -0.32 14.87
CA VAL A 130 4.50 -0.31 14.75
C VAL A 130 4.12 0.58 13.60
N ASN A 131 3.28 0.10 12.70
CA ASN A 131 2.81 0.87 11.57
C ASN A 131 1.41 1.41 11.82
N ILE A 132 1.23 2.73 11.69
CA ILE A 132 -0.05 3.43 11.81
C ILE A 132 -0.31 4.14 10.47
N PRO A 133 -0.93 3.46 9.50
CA PRO A 133 -1.18 4.02 8.18
C PRO A 133 -2.19 5.17 8.25
N THR A 134 -1.92 6.26 7.51
CA THR A 134 -2.77 7.46 7.49
C THR A 134 -3.38 7.78 6.13
N THR A 135 -3.05 7.01 5.11
CA THR A 135 -3.65 7.13 3.77
C THR A 135 -4.43 5.87 3.42
N SER A 136 -5.44 5.98 2.57
CA SER A 136 -6.21 4.83 2.11
C SER A 136 -5.32 3.75 1.47
N LEU A 137 -4.36 4.16 0.65
CA LEU A 137 -3.39 3.24 0.02
C LEU A 137 -2.58 2.47 1.07
N SER A 138 -2.11 3.14 2.12
CA SER A 138 -1.34 2.45 3.16
C SER A 138 -2.21 1.58 4.07
N MET A 139 -3.46 1.96 4.31
CA MET A 139 -4.40 1.14 5.09
C MET A 139 -4.80 -0.15 4.37
N ILE A 140 -4.97 -0.08 3.05
CA ILE A 140 -5.43 -1.19 2.22
C ILE A 140 -4.28 -2.09 1.82
N ASP A 141 -3.16 -1.51 1.38
CA ASP A 141 -2.08 -2.25 0.74
C ASP A 141 -0.75 -2.13 1.49
N SER A 142 -0.02 -1.02 1.42
CA SER A 142 1.38 -0.96 1.84
C SER A 142 1.61 -1.12 3.34
N GLY A 143 0.57 -1.03 4.18
CA GLY A 143 0.68 -1.14 5.64
C GLY A 143 1.10 -2.51 6.17
N ILE A 144 0.93 -3.59 5.40
CA ILE A 144 1.28 -4.96 5.77
C ILE A 144 2.14 -5.64 4.72
N GLY A 145 2.80 -6.76 5.10
CA GLY A 145 3.61 -7.56 4.19
C GLY A 145 5.10 -7.26 4.21
N GLY A 146 5.55 -6.36 5.10
CA GLY A 146 6.95 -6.19 5.49
C GLY A 146 7.89 -5.62 4.43
N LYS A 147 7.43 -5.20 3.27
CA LYS A 147 8.27 -4.51 2.27
C LYS A 147 8.61 -3.13 2.79
N THR A 148 9.89 -2.88 3.07
CA THR A 148 10.39 -1.57 3.52
C THR A 148 11.59 -1.19 2.69
N ALA A 149 11.64 0.04 2.18
CA ALA A 149 12.68 0.44 1.25
C ALA A 149 12.82 1.96 1.12
N ILE A 150 13.93 2.34 0.49
CA ILE A 150 14.20 3.69 -0.02
C ILE A 150 14.54 3.63 -1.51
N ASP A 151 14.46 4.78 -2.15
CA ASP A 151 14.88 5.00 -3.51
C ASP A 151 16.36 5.38 -3.58
N LEU A 152 17.03 4.97 -4.62
CA LEU A 152 18.42 5.32 -4.86
C LEU A 152 18.68 5.62 -6.33
N ASN A 153 19.26 6.79 -6.62
CA ASN A 153 19.62 7.22 -7.98
C ASN A 153 18.47 7.11 -9.00
N GLY A 154 17.24 7.47 -8.58
CA GLY A 154 16.05 7.42 -9.45
C GLY A 154 15.43 6.04 -9.62
N VAL A 155 15.98 5.02 -8.96
CA VAL A 155 15.39 3.66 -8.94
C VAL A 155 14.58 3.49 -7.66
N LYS A 156 13.27 3.28 -7.83
CA LYS A 156 12.34 3.09 -6.71
C LYS A 156 12.60 1.78 -5.96
N ASN A 157 12.45 1.83 -4.64
CA ASN A 157 12.41 0.67 -3.74
C ASN A 157 13.58 -0.31 -3.90
N CYS A 158 14.75 0.16 -4.38
CA CYS A 158 15.86 -0.73 -4.71
C CYS A 158 16.78 -1.04 -3.52
N VAL A 159 16.67 -0.30 -2.43
CA VAL A 159 17.46 -0.51 -1.20
C VAL A 159 16.49 -0.67 -0.03
N GLY A 160 16.44 -1.85 0.57
CA GLY A 160 15.47 -2.10 1.64
C GLY A 160 15.61 -3.48 2.26
N ALA A 161 14.63 -3.83 3.06
CA ALA A 161 14.53 -5.11 3.75
C ALA A 161 13.08 -5.59 3.82
N PHE A 162 12.90 -6.91 3.89
CA PHE A 162 11.65 -7.45 4.41
C PHE A 162 11.72 -7.36 5.94
N TRP A 163 10.93 -6.45 6.53
CA TRP A 163 10.87 -6.25 7.96
C TRP A 163 9.42 -6.16 8.43
N GLN A 164 8.95 -7.24 9.06
CA GLN A 164 7.55 -7.33 9.48
C GLN A 164 7.30 -6.40 10.67
N PRO A 165 6.16 -5.68 10.72
CA PRO A 165 5.79 -4.86 11.87
C PRO A 165 5.55 -5.72 13.11
N TYR A 166 5.70 -5.11 14.29
CA TYR A 166 5.29 -5.68 15.56
C TYR A 166 3.76 -5.65 15.73
N ALA A 167 3.14 -4.59 15.24
CA ALA A 167 1.70 -4.40 15.14
C ALA A 167 1.38 -3.39 14.03
N VAL A 168 0.18 -3.50 13.46
CA VAL A 168 -0.38 -2.49 12.56
C VAL A 168 -1.69 -2.00 13.18
N ILE A 169 -1.86 -0.68 13.26
CA ILE A 169 -3.03 -0.06 13.88
C ILE A 169 -3.69 0.81 12.82
N VAL A 170 -4.84 0.37 12.34
CA VAL A 170 -5.62 1.02 11.29
C VAL A 170 -6.82 1.72 11.93
N ASP A 171 -6.81 3.05 11.89
CA ASP A 171 -7.90 3.89 12.36
C ASP A 171 -8.59 4.56 11.17
N PRO A 172 -9.76 4.07 10.71
CA PRO A 172 -10.45 4.67 9.58
C PRO A 172 -10.86 6.14 9.77
N ASP A 173 -10.95 6.62 11.01
CA ASP A 173 -11.27 8.03 11.28
C ASP A 173 -10.20 8.99 10.77
N ILE A 174 -8.96 8.52 10.62
CA ILE A 174 -7.85 9.31 10.05
C ILE A 174 -8.17 9.74 8.62
N LEU A 175 -8.87 8.92 7.85
CA LEU A 175 -9.25 9.22 6.47
C LEU A 175 -10.16 10.44 6.34
N SER A 176 -10.84 10.87 7.44
CA SER A 176 -11.67 12.08 7.45
C SER A 176 -10.92 13.36 7.09
N THR A 177 -9.60 13.35 7.13
CA THR A 177 -8.74 14.49 6.76
C THR A 177 -7.93 14.26 5.50
N LEU A 178 -8.06 13.08 4.89
CA LEU A 178 -7.35 12.79 3.66
C LEU A 178 -8.06 13.48 2.48
N PRO A 179 -7.35 14.21 1.61
CA PRO A 179 -7.95 14.78 0.41
C PRO A 179 -8.59 13.70 -0.47
N GLU A 180 -9.73 14.01 -1.09
CA GLU A 180 -10.53 13.03 -1.85
C GLU A 180 -9.74 12.34 -2.95
N ARG A 181 -8.87 13.07 -3.68
CA ARG A 181 -7.98 12.47 -4.69
C ARG A 181 -7.09 11.37 -4.09
N HIS A 182 -6.56 11.58 -2.89
CA HIS A 182 -5.73 10.58 -2.21
C HIS A 182 -6.56 9.41 -1.65
N LEU A 183 -7.78 9.67 -1.19
CA LEU A 183 -8.71 8.62 -0.80
C LEU A 183 -9.01 7.71 -2.00
N ASN A 184 -9.43 8.30 -3.12
CA ASN A 184 -9.78 7.58 -4.34
C ASN A 184 -8.56 6.84 -4.94
N ASN A 185 -7.37 7.44 -4.84
CA ASN A 185 -6.12 6.80 -5.26
C ASN A 185 -5.89 5.46 -4.53
N GLY A 186 -6.10 5.38 -3.22
CA GLY A 186 -5.99 4.11 -2.50
C GLY A 186 -7.09 3.12 -2.86
N MET A 187 -8.30 3.60 -3.19
CA MET A 187 -9.41 2.73 -3.60
C MET A 187 -9.13 1.99 -4.92
N ALA A 188 -8.24 2.48 -5.78
CA ALA A 188 -7.80 1.73 -6.96
C ALA A 188 -7.24 0.35 -6.60
N GLU A 189 -6.48 0.26 -5.49
CA GLU A 189 -5.97 -1.01 -4.97
C GLU A 189 -7.08 -1.92 -4.44
N ALA A 190 -8.09 -1.36 -3.76
CA ALA A 190 -9.24 -2.15 -3.32
C ALA A 190 -10.06 -2.69 -4.50
N VAL A 191 -10.25 -1.89 -5.54
CA VAL A 191 -10.89 -2.33 -6.80
C VAL A 191 -10.09 -3.45 -7.44
N LYS A 192 -8.76 -3.32 -7.50
CA LYS A 192 -7.85 -4.36 -7.98
C LYS A 192 -8.04 -5.67 -7.20
N GLU A 193 -8.04 -5.60 -5.88
CA GLU A 193 -8.21 -6.78 -5.02
C GLU A 193 -9.60 -7.42 -5.20
N GLY A 194 -10.63 -6.60 -5.36
CA GLY A 194 -11.96 -7.07 -5.72
C GLY A 194 -11.99 -7.84 -7.04
N LEU A 195 -11.32 -7.33 -8.06
CA LEU A 195 -11.24 -7.97 -9.38
C LEU A 195 -10.49 -9.30 -9.34
N ILE A 196 -9.41 -9.40 -8.56
CA ILE A 196 -8.57 -10.60 -8.56
C ILE A 196 -9.03 -11.67 -7.54
N ARG A 197 -9.76 -11.31 -6.45
CA ARG A 197 -10.02 -12.23 -5.33
C ARG A 197 -11.41 -12.16 -4.70
N ASP A 198 -12.08 -11.00 -4.69
CA ASP A 198 -13.33 -10.82 -3.93
C ASP A 198 -14.41 -10.08 -4.72
N PRO A 199 -15.31 -10.81 -5.42
CA PRO A 199 -16.41 -10.18 -6.16
C PRO A 199 -17.33 -9.31 -5.27
N ALA A 200 -17.47 -9.63 -3.98
CA ALA A 200 -18.30 -8.84 -3.09
C ALA A 200 -17.63 -7.49 -2.75
N LEU A 201 -16.30 -7.47 -2.62
CA LEU A 201 -15.55 -6.23 -2.48
C LEU A 201 -15.71 -5.35 -3.73
N PHE A 202 -15.60 -5.93 -4.93
CA PHE A 202 -15.81 -5.18 -6.17
C PHE A 202 -17.21 -4.59 -6.24
N ALA A 203 -18.24 -5.39 -5.86
CA ALA A 203 -19.64 -4.96 -5.88
C ALA A 203 -19.96 -3.78 -4.95
N LEU A 204 -19.18 -3.55 -3.88
CA LEU A 204 -19.31 -2.35 -3.04
C LEU A 204 -19.02 -1.07 -3.84
N PHE A 205 -18.07 -1.10 -4.77
CA PHE A 205 -17.73 0.06 -5.60
C PHE A 205 -18.72 0.31 -6.75
N GLU A 206 -19.59 -0.64 -7.04
CA GLU A 206 -20.68 -0.45 -8.00
C GLU A 206 -21.87 0.33 -7.40
N GLN A 207 -21.84 0.62 -6.10
CA GLN A 207 -22.86 1.36 -5.38
C GLN A 207 -22.42 2.79 -5.11
N ASP A 208 -23.38 3.72 -5.01
CA ASP A 208 -23.07 5.15 -4.82
C ASP A 208 -22.66 5.47 -3.38
N ASP A 209 -23.03 4.61 -2.43
CA ASP A 209 -22.75 4.74 -0.99
C ASP A 209 -21.48 3.98 -0.54
N TRP A 210 -20.58 3.61 -1.46
CA TRP A 210 -19.36 2.88 -1.14
C TRP A 210 -18.54 3.50 0.01
N LYS A 211 -18.60 4.84 0.19
CA LYS A 211 -17.91 5.52 1.29
C LYS A 211 -18.42 5.14 2.67
N ASP A 212 -19.66 4.72 2.77
CA ASP A 212 -20.26 4.26 4.03
C ASP A 212 -19.74 2.86 4.42
N HIS A 213 -19.08 2.17 3.48
CA HIS A 213 -18.51 0.84 3.64
C HIS A 213 -16.97 0.84 3.81
N LEU A 214 -16.34 1.97 4.13
CA LEU A 214 -14.86 2.07 4.22
C LEU A 214 -14.25 1.04 5.18
N ASP A 215 -14.88 0.79 6.33
CA ASP A 215 -14.36 -0.17 7.32
C ASP A 215 -14.39 -1.60 6.76
N GLU A 216 -15.44 -1.96 6.04
CA GLU A 216 -15.56 -3.24 5.35
C GLU A 216 -14.55 -3.37 4.22
N ILE A 217 -14.42 -2.35 3.37
CA ILE A 217 -13.44 -2.31 2.27
C ILE A 217 -12.03 -2.53 2.80
N ILE A 218 -11.60 -1.74 3.80
CA ILE A 218 -10.27 -1.85 4.41
C ILE A 218 -10.04 -3.26 4.97
N THR A 219 -11.02 -3.78 5.71
CA THR A 219 -10.88 -5.09 6.34
C THR A 219 -10.79 -6.22 5.31
N ARG A 220 -11.62 -6.19 4.25
CA ARG A 220 -11.56 -7.18 3.16
C ARG A 220 -10.21 -7.16 2.45
N CYS A 221 -9.69 -5.99 2.12
CA CYS A 221 -8.38 -5.83 1.50
C CYS A 221 -7.26 -6.39 2.39
N LEU A 222 -7.27 -6.05 3.68
CA LEU A 222 -6.28 -6.56 4.63
C LEU A 222 -6.34 -8.09 4.76
N VAL A 223 -7.52 -8.70 4.72
CA VAL A 223 -7.67 -10.16 4.74
C VAL A 223 -7.13 -10.78 3.45
N ILE A 224 -7.47 -10.23 2.29
CA ILE A 224 -6.96 -10.72 0.99
C ILE A 224 -5.43 -10.64 0.98
N LYS A 225 -4.89 -9.50 1.39
CA LYS A 225 -3.44 -9.31 1.39
C LYS A 225 -2.73 -10.20 2.40
N ARG A 226 -3.29 -10.38 3.61
CA ARG A 226 -2.78 -11.34 4.60
C ARG A 226 -2.69 -12.73 3.98
N ASP A 227 -3.77 -13.23 3.40
CA ASP A 227 -3.83 -14.59 2.84
C ASP A 227 -2.77 -14.81 1.75
N ILE A 228 -2.53 -13.78 0.94
CA ILE A 228 -1.50 -13.80 -0.10
C ILE A 228 -0.08 -13.72 0.50
N VAL A 229 0.14 -12.86 1.50
CA VAL A 229 1.44 -12.69 2.16
C VAL A 229 1.85 -13.95 2.93
N GLU A 230 0.91 -14.60 3.63
CA GLU A 230 1.16 -15.83 4.36
C GLU A 230 1.55 -16.99 3.44
N GLN A 231 1.05 -17.00 2.20
CA GLN A 231 1.41 -18.02 1.21
C GLN A 231 2.72 -17.71 0.48
N ASP A 232 3.06 -16.43 0.31
CA ASP A 232 4.22 -15.98 -0.47
C ASP A 232 4.79 -14.67 0.07
N GLU A 233 5.47 -14.73 1.22
CA GLU A 233 6.03 -13.55 1.88
C GLU A 233 6.98 -12.76 0.98
N ARG A 234 7.74 -13.45 0.09
CA ARG A 234 8.82 -12.85 -0.72
C ARG A 234 8.46 -12.59 -2.18
N GLU A 235 7.20 -12.72 -2.56
CA GLU A 235 6.72 -12.44 -3.93
C GLU A 235 7.39 -13.32 -5.02
N SER A 236 7.57 -14.59 -4.71
CA SER A 236 8.11 -15.55 -5.66
C SER A 236 7.05 -16.22 -6.54
N GLY A 237 5.79 -16.24 -6.11
CA GLY A 237 4.69 -16.97 -6.72
C GLY A 237 3.36 -16.19 -6.72
N GLU A 238 2.43 -16.58 -5.85
CA GLU A 238 1.04 -16.13 -5.84
C GLU A 238 0.89 -14.64 -5.52
N ARG A 239 1.81 -14.05 -4.75
CA ARG A 239 1.80 -12.60 -4.47
C ARG A 239 1.92 -11.75 -5.73
N LYS A 240 2.40 -12.30 -6.84
CA LYS A 240 2.41 -11.62 -8.15
C LYS A 240 1.01 -11.26 -8.65
N LEU A 241 -0.05 -11.90 -8.18
CA LEU A 241 -1.42 -11.53 -8.51
C LEU A 241 -1.76 -10.10 -8.09
N LEU A 242 -1.17 -9.60 -7.02
CA LEU A 242 -1.31 -8.20 -6.60
C LEU A 242 -0.77 -7.19 -7.62
N ASN A 243 -0.01 -7.65 -8.62
CA ASN A 243 0.48 -6.81 -9.71
C ASN A 243 -0.53 -6.65 -10.87
N PHE A 244 -1.81 -7.00 -10.68
CA PHE A 244 -2.84 -6.69 -11.68
C PHE A 244 -2.88 -5.19 -11.98
N GLY A 245 -2.79 -4.80 -13.23
CA GLY A 245 -2.66 -3.41 -13.67
C GLY A 245 -1.27 -2.78 -13.49
N HIS A 246 -0.40 -3.34 -12.65
CA HIS A 246 0.88 -2.70 -12.27
C HIS A 246 1.92 -2.70 -13.38
N THR A 247 1.94 -3.67 -14.27
CA THR A 247 2.92 -3.72 -15.37
C THR A 247 2.84 -2.47 -16.25
N PHE A 248 1.63 -2.10 -16.65
CA PHE A 248 1.41 -0.86 -17.39
C PHE A 248 1.35 0.35 -16.46
N GLY A 249 0.78 0.20 -15.27
CA GLY A 249 0.70 1.25 -14.27
C GLY A 249 2.07 1.84 -13.89
N HIS A 250 3.06 1.00 -13.63
CA HIS A 250 4.43 1.46 -13.35
C HIS A 250 5.08 2.14 -14.55
N ALA A 251 4.79 1.67 -15.77
CA ALA A 251 5.27 2.35 -16.99
C ALA A 251 4.65 3.74 -17.12
N TYR A 252 3.34 3.89 -16.86
CA TYR A 252 2.65 5.18 -16.85
C TYR A 252 3.20 6.10 -15.75
N GLU A 253 3.40 5.58 -14.54
CA GLU A 253 3.96 6.33 -13.43
C GLU A 253 5.38 6.86 -13.75
N SER A 254 6.20 6.00 -14.35
CA SER A 254 7.57 6.36 -14.77
C SER A 254 7.57 7.40 -15.87
N TRP A 255 6.63 7.31 -16.81
CA TRP A 255 6.52 8.27 -17.92
C TRP A 255 6.05 9.65 -17.46
N HIS A 256 5.07 9.71 -16.55
CA HIS A 256 4.58 10.98 -15.99
C HIS A 256 5.59 11.70 -15.09
N GLY A 257 6.60 10.98 -14.59
CA GLY A 257 7.48 11.49 -13.56
C GLY A 257 6.80 11.56 -12.19
N PHE A 258 7.62 11.70 -11.15
CA PHE A 258 7.11 11.64 -9.77
C PHE A 258 6.16 12.81 -9.44
N GLY A 259 5.00 12.49 -8.87
CA GLY A 259 4.08 13.47 -8.29
C GLY A 259 3.02 14.04 -9.23
N THR A 260 3.09 13.82 -10.53
CA THR A 260 2.08 14.29 -11.49
C THR A 260 0.84 13.38 -11.47
N CYS A 261 1.06 12.08 -11.57
CA CYS A 261 0.05 11.04 -11.47
C CYS A 261 0.32 10.21 -10.20
N LEU A 262 -0.74 9.92 -9.44
CA LEU A 262 -0.61 9.10 -8.24
C LEU A 262 -0.56 7.61 -8.61
N HIS A 263 0.04 6.80 -7.75
CA HIS A 263 0.21 5.35 -7.99
C HIS A 263 -1.08 4.64 -8.38
N GLY A 264 -2.15 4.77 -7.58
CA GLY A 264 -3.43 4.13 -7.88
C GLY A 264 -4.12 4.68 -9.13
N GLU A 265 -3.89 5.96 -9.48
CA GLU A 265 -4.34 6.51 -10.77
C GLU A 265 -3.65 5.76 -11.93
N CYS A 266 -2.35 5.50 -11.81
CA CYS A 266 -1.61 4.73 -12.81
C CYS A 266 -2.03 3.26 -12.85
N VAL A 267 -2.30 2.65 -11.68
CA VAL A 267 -2.81 1.27 -11.59
C VAL A 267 -4.20 1.16 -12.23
N ALA A 268 -5.08 2.14 -12.04
CA ALA A 268 -6.40 2.19 -12.67
C ALA A 268 -6.29 2.18 -14.20
N MET A 269 -5.45 3.04 -14.77
CA MET A 269 -5.14 3.04 -16.22
C MET A 269 -4.56 1.70 -16.67
N GLY A 270 -3.67 1.11 -15.87
CA GLY A 270 -3.06 -0.19 -16.14
C GLY A 270 -4.06 -1.34 -16.12
N MET A 271 -5.04 -1.34 -15.20
CA MET A 271 -6.12 -2.33 -15.18
C MET A 271 -6.98 -2.24 -16.46
N MET A 272 -7.37 -1.02 -16.87
CA MET A 272 -8.11 -0.80 -18.11
C MET A 272 -7.31 -1.24 -19.35
N THR A 273 -5.99 -1.04 -19.31
CA THR A 273 -5.10 -1.46 -20.40
C THR A 273 -5.02 -2.98 -20.51
N VAL A 274 -4.87 -3.70 -19.40
CA VAL A 274 -4.55 -5.13 -19.42
C VAL A 274 -5.79 -6.02 -19.60
N LEU A 275 -6.97 -5.60 -19.16
CA LEU A 275 -8.21 -6.38 -19.26
C LEU A 275 -8.58 -6.71 -20.71
N ASN A 276 -9.03 -7.96 -20.92
CA ASN A 276 -9.54 -8.44 -22.21
C ASN A 276 -11.06 -8.45 -22.27
N ASP A 277 -11.71 -8.91 -21.20
CA ASP A 277 -13.17 -9.09 -21.18
C ASP A 277 -13.91 -7.76 -21.26
N PRO A 278 -14.79 -7.56 -22.27
CA PRO A 278 -15.48 -6.29 -22.48
C PRO A 278 -16.55 -6.01 -21.41
N GLU A 279 -17.16 -7.04 -20.80
CA GLU A 279 -18.17 -6.84 -19.76
C GLU A 279 -17.51 -6.39 -18.45
N ILE A 280 -16.38 -7.00 -18.08
CA ILE A 280 -15.60 -6.56 -16.93
C ILE A 280 -15.06 -5.15 -17.16
N LYS A 281 -14.61 -4.81 -18.37
CA LYS A 281 -14.16 -3.45 -18.72
C LYS A 281 -15.26 -2.42 -18.54
N ILE A 282 -16.49 -2.69 -18.95
CA ILE A 282 -17.63 -1.77 -18.77
C ILE A 282 -17.91 -1.56 -17.29
N ARG A 283 -17.89 -2.62 -16.50
CA ARG A 283 -18.11 -2.54 -15.04
C ARG A 283 -16.97 -1.74 -14.38
N LEU A 284 -15.72 -2.03 -14.72
CA LEU A 284 -14.57 -1.29 -14.20
C LEU A 284 -14.63 0.20 -14.60
N HIS A 285 -14.97 0.51 -15.88
CA HIS A 285 -15.19 1.87 -16.32
C HIS A 285 -16.15 2.63 -15.39
N ASN A 286 -17.33 2.06 -15.12
CA ASN A 286 -18.32 2.69 -14.26
C ASN A 286 -17.79 2.94 -12.83
N VAL A 287 -17.02 2.00 -12.29
CA VAL A 287 -16.38 2.13 -10.98
C VAL A 287 -15.33 3.23 -10.99
N LEU A 288 -14.44 3.26 -11.99
CA LEU A 288 -13.39 4.28 -12.10
C LEU A 288 -13.97 5.69 -12.27
N GLN A 289 -15.04 5.84 -13.05
CA GLN A 289 -15.78 7.12 -13.17
C GLN A 289 -16.32 7.59 -11.83
N ARG A 290 -16.94 6.69 -11.04
CA ARG A 290 -17.44 7.00 -9.69
C ARG A 290 -16.32 7.41 -8.75
N LEU A 291 -15.16 6.77 -8.84
CA LEU A 291 -13.96 7.07 -8.05
C LEU A 291 -13.13 8.24 -8.62
N GLN A 292 -13.58 8.86 -9.72
CA GLN A 292 -12.84 9.94 -10.41
C GLN A 292 -11.39 9.56 -10.74
N LEU A 293 -11.16 8.28 -11.06
CA LEU A 293 -9.86 7.76 -11.46
C LEU A 293 -9.71 7.77 -12.99
N PRO A 294 -8.51 8.07 -13.52
CA PRO A 294 -8.24 8.07 -14.94
C PRO A 294 -8.26 6.64 -15.50
N GLU A 295 -8.66 6.51 -16.77
CA GLU A 295 -8.75 5.23 -17.46
C GLU A 295 -7.71 5.06 -18.57
N THR A 296 -7.17 6.18 -19.06
CA THR A 296 -6.23 6.21 -20.17
C THR A 296 -5.04 7.10 -19.88
N CYS A 297 -3.90 6.74 -20.45
CA CYS A 297 -2.69 7.56 -20.43
C CYS A 297 -2.47 8.17 -21.83
N SER A 298 -2.07 9.45 -21.85
CA SER A 298 -1.74 10.16 -23.10
C SER A 298 -0.30 9.93 -23.59
N ALA A 299 0.41 9.00 -22.97
CA ALA A 299 1.79 8.70 -23.30
C ALA A 299 1.95 8.11 -24.70
N ASP A 300 3.10 8.35 -25.33
CA ASP A 300 3.48 7.67 -26.56
C ASP A 300 3.60 6.17 -26.33
N LYS A 301 2.98 5.37 -27.20
CA LYS A 301 2.90 3.91 -27.07
C LYS A 301 4.28 3.25 -27.11
N GLU A 302 5.22 3.80 -27.90
CA GLU A 302 6.58 3.28 -27.98
C GLU A 302 7.40 3.57 -26.72
N ASP A 303 7.14 4.71 -26.06
CA ASP A 303 7.76 5.01 -24.75
C ASP A 303 7.26 4.04 -23.69
N ILE A 304 5.94 3.79 -23.63
CA ILE A 304 5.36 2.83 -22.69
C ILE A 304 5.88 1.41 -22.97
N PHE A 305 5.95 1.01 -24.25
CA PHE A 305 6.51 -0.29 -24.59
C PHE A 305 7.94 -0.45 -24.08
N ARG A 306 8.80 0.57 -24.29
CA ARG A 306 10.18 0.55 -23.78
C ARG A 306 10.24 0.46 -22.24
N LEU A 307 9.38 1.19 -21.54
CA LEU A 307 9.33 1.14 -20.08
C LEU A 307 8.87 -0.22 -19.56
N VAL A 308 7.84 -0.82 -20.16
CA VAL A 308 7.37 -2.17 -19.81
C VAL A 308 8.48 -3.22 -20.03
N MET A 309 9.19 -3.15 -21.16
CA MET A 309 10.24 -4.12 -21.49
C MET A 309 11.53 -3.92 -20.68
N ASN A 310 11.79 -2.72 -20.19
CA ASN A 310 12.94 -2.42 -19.32
C ASN A 310 12.70 -2.78 -17.84
N ASP A 311 11.47 -3.01 -17.42
CA ASP A 311 11.20 -3.49 -16.06
C ASP A 311 11.92 -4.86 -15.87
N LYS A 312 12.66 -5.00 -14.76
CA LYS A 312 13.45 -6.21 -14.40
C LYS A 312 12.66 -7.52 -14.40
N LYS A 313 11.34 -7.43 -14.60
CA LYS A 313 10.42 -8.58 -14.72
C LYS A 313 10.39 -9.19 -16.12
N ALA A 314 11.01 -8.56 -17.14
CA ALA A 314 11.14 -9.14 -18.47
C ALA A 314 12.25 -10.21 -18.46
N ASP A 315 11.86 -11.47 -18.34
CA ASP A 315 12.78 -12.60 -18.44
C ASP A 315 12.76 -13.14 -19.89
N HIS A 316 13.90 -13.08 -20.57
CA HIS A 316 14.07 -13.53 -21.95
C HIS A 316 13.07 -12.96 -22.97
N GLY A 317 12.64 -11.69 -22.81
CA GLY A 317 11.74 -11.01 -23.77
C GLY A 317 10.25 -11.27 -23.53
N THR A 318 9.90 -11.85 -22.40
CA THR A 318 8.51 -12.04 -21.99
C THR A 318 8.22 -11.32 -20.67
N VAL A 319 6.96 -10.98 -20.42
CA VAL A 319 6.50 -10.28 -19.22
C VAL A 319 5.36 -11.07 -18.57
N THR A 320 5.43 -11.28 -17.27
CA THR A 320 4.32 -11.87 -16.52
C THR A 320 3.23 -10.81 -16.30
N ILE A 321 2.04 -11.11 -16.77
CA ILE A 321 0.85 -10.26 -16.68
C ILE A 321 -0.20 -10.97 -15.82
N VAL A 322 -0.96 -10.20 -15.05
CA VAL A 322 -2.17 -10.73 -14.39
C VAL A 322 -3.36 -10.48 -15.29
N GLN A 323 -4.20 -11.48 -15.50
CA GLN A 323 -5.47 -11.41 -16.21
C GLN A 323 -6.65 -11.71 -15.29
N VAL A 324 -7.82 -11.22 -15.66
CA VAL A 324 -9.09 -11.46 -14.99
C VAL A 324 -10.14 -11.76 -16.06
N ASP A 325 -10.54 -13.01 -16.17
CA ASP A 325 -11.62 -13.46 -17.06
C ASP A 325 -12.97 -13.55 -16.35
N GLU A 326 -12.95 -13.58 -15.03
CA GLU A 326 -14.10 -13.56 -14.15
C GLU A 326 -13.74 -12.75 -12.89
N ILE A 327 -14.62 -11.84 -12.46
CA ILE A 327 -14.38 -11.03 -11.25
C ILE A 327 -14.19 -11.94 -10.04
N GLY A 328 -13.11 -11.73 -9.31
CA GLY A 328 -12.70 -12.56 -8.18
C GLY A 328 -11.75 -13.70 -8.53
N ASN A 329 -11.39 -13.85 -9.79
CA ASN A 329 -10.54 -14.95 -10.26
C ASN A 329 -9.39 -14.45 -11.14
N GLY A 330 -8.40 -13.80 -10.49
CA GLY A 330 -7.17 -13.40 -11.17
C GLY A 330 -6.21 -14.57 -11.39
N HIS A 331 -5.50 -14.56 -12.53
CA HIS A 331 -4.49 -15.58 -12.85
C HIS A 331 -3.29 -14.96 -13.57
N LEU A 332 -2.17 -15.68 -13.60
CA LEU A 332 -0.94 -15.23 -14.24
C LEU A 332 -0.86 -15.73 -15.69
N GLU A 333 -0.50 -14.85 -16.60
CA GLU A 333 -0.16 -15.14 -17.99
C GLU A 333 1.25 -14.65 -18.32
N THR A 334 1.86 -15.23 -19.33
CA THR A 334 3.14 -14.76 -19.87
C THR A 334 2.89 -14.19 -21.27
N TRP A 335 3.17 -12.89 -21.46
CA TRP A 335 3.02 -12.22 -22.72
C TRP A 335 4.37 -11.98 -23.41
N SER A 336 4.40 -12.19 -24.72
CA SER A 336 5.55 -11.82 -25.55
C SER A 336 5.60 -10.31 -25.80
N SER A 337 6.73 -9.83 -26.29
CA SER A 337 6.89 -8.43 -26.72
C SER A 337 5.88 -8.03 -27.80
N GLU A 338 5.51 -8.95 -28.69
CA GLU A 338 4.51 -8.75 -29.73
C GLU A 338 3.11 -8.53 -29.12
N GLN A 339 2.72 -9.36 -28.16
CA GLN A 339 1.44 -9.23 -27.45
C GLN A 339 1.34 -7.90 -26.66
N ILE A 340 2.44 -7.44 -26.06
CA ILE A 340 2.49 -6.12 -25.41
C ILE A 340 2.28 -5.00 -26.43
N LYS A 341 2.93 -5.07 -27.62
CA LYS A 341 2.74 -4.08 -28.69
C LYS A 341 1.30 -4.06 -29.19
N GLU A 342 0.75 -5.23 -29.54
CA GLU A 342 -0.64 -5.36 -30.00
C GLU A 342 -1.62 -4.78 -29.00
N ARG A 343 -1.38 -5.01 -27.69
CA ARG A 343 -2.22 -4.44 -26.63
C ARG A 343 -2.16 -2.91 -26.61
N LEU A 344 -0.96 -2.33 -26.70
CA LEU A 344 -0.79 -0.88 -26.74
C LEU A 344 -1.37 -0.24 -27.99
N GLU A 345 -1.37 -0.94 -29.14
CA GLU A 345 -1.99 -0.47 -30.38
C GLU A 345 -3.52 -0.46 -30.28
N ALA A 346 -4.11 -1.37 -29.50
CA ALA A 346 -5.56 -1.55 -29.37
C ALA A 346 -6.25 -0.53 -28.42
N ILE A 347 -5.49 0.30 -27.66
CA ILE A 347 -6.00 1.29 -26.72
C ILE A 347 -5.91 2.75 -27.23
#